data_0af88dacedaa7877d9225b4307175495
#
_entry.id   0af88dacedaa7877d9225b4307175495
#
_cell.length_a   1.000
_cell.length_b   1.000
_cell.length_c   1.000
_cell.angle_alpha   90.00
_cell.angle_beta   90.00
_cell.angle_gamma   90.00
#
_symmetry.space_group_name_H-M   'P 1'
#
loop_
_entity.id
_entity.type
_entity.pdbx_description
1 polymer ?
#
loop_
_entity_poly.entity_id
_entity_poly.type
_entity_poly.pdbx_seq_one_letter_code
_entity_poly.pdbx_strand_id
1 'polypeptide(L)'
;MKRSAGSALAARQQLQNRMGYLFIGPWLICFLSFTAIPFVASFALSFTDYNMLSAPVFVGLANYIRMFTKDRLFMTALTVTFKFVLLAIPLRLCFALVVAMILKRDSKAVPFYRVIYYLPSILGGSVAVSVMWRYVFSKTGVLNTALNALGIMSNISWISNKDTALWSLVLLFIWQFGSPMLIFLSGLKQIPASYYEAAECDGAGKPRQFFAITLPLLSPIIFFNLVMQMIGGFMVFSQAMIITDGGPMNKTLVYALYLYRQSFGYYKMGYGSAMAWILLLIIGVFTLLVFKSSSAWVFYENQIK
;
A
#
# COMPACT_ATOMS: atom_id res chain seq x y z
N MET A 1 23.94 -31.64 -48.05
CA MET A 1 22.60 -31.45 -47.47
C MET A 1 22.56 -30.93 -46.03
N LYS A 2 23.54 -31.11 -45.16
CA LYS A 2 23.52 -30.60 -43.75
C LYS A 2 23.72 -29.08 -43.60
N ARG A 3 24.36 -28.36 -44.55
CA ARG A 3 24.57 -26.90 -44.46
C ARG A 3 23.32 -26.06 -44.79
N SER A 4 22.39 -26.53 -45.58
CA SER A 4 21.16 -25.79 -45.93
C SER A 4 20.11 -25.82 -44.80
N ALA A 5 20.08 -26.88 -44.00
CA ALA A 5 19.15 -27.00 -42.86
C ALA A 5 19.50 -26.02 -41.72
N GLY A 6 20.82 -25.76 -41.47
CA GLY A 6 21.26 -24.79 -40.44
C GLY A 6 20.93 -23.35 -40.79
N SER A 7 21.06 -22.97 -42.06
CA SER A 7 20.70 -21.59 -42.50
C SER A 7 19.20 -21.33 -42.47
N ALA A 8 18.37 -22.33 -42.78
CA ALA A 8 16.90 -22.21 -42.69
C ALA A 8 16.41 -22.10 -41.22
N LEU A 9 17.04 -22.82 -40.29
CA LEU A 9 16.74 -22.73 -38.86
C LEU A 9 17.16 -21.36 -38.29
N ALA A 10 18.33 -20.85 -38.68
CA ALA A 10 18.80 -19.51 -38.24
C ALA A 10 17.90 -18.41 -38.79
N ALA A 11 17.46 -18.48 -40.06
CA ALA A 11 16.53 -17.51 -40.64
C ALA A 11 15.15 -17.56 -39.95
N ARG A 12 14.66 -18.76 -39.60
CA ARG A 12 13.39 -18.93 -38.85
C ARG A 12 13.49 -18.40 -37.45
N GLN A 13 14.60 -18.59 -36.75
CA GLN A 13 14.87 -18.00 -35.43
C GLN A 13 14.95 -16.46 -35.49
N GLN A 14 15.63 -15.91 -36.50
CA GLN A 14 15.66 -14.45 -36.70
C GLN A 14 14.28 -13.89 -37.00
N LEU A 15 13.45 -14.58 -37.78
CA LEU A 15 12.07 -14.14 -38.04
C LEU A 15 11.22 -14.18 -36.77
N GLN A 16 11.32 -15.26 -35.97
CA GLN A 16 10.64 -15.39 -34.69
C GLN A 16 11.06 -14.29 -33.70
N ASN A 17 12.35 -13.97 -33.62
CA ASN A 17 12.85 -12.89 -32.77
C ASN A 17 12.31 -11.53 -33.23
N ARG A 18 12.30 -11.24 -34.55
CA ARG A 18 11.72 -9.98 -35.08
C ARG A 18 10.22 -9.87 -34.81
N MET A 19 9.48 -10.94 -34.96
CA MET A 19 8.05 -10.97 -34.61
C MET A 19 7.86 -10.75 -33.11
N GLY A 20 8.71 -11.36 -32.26
CA GLY A 20 8.69 -11.12 -30.79
C GLY A 20 8.88 -9.65 -30.45
N TYR A 21 9.85 -8.96 -31.05
CA TYR A 21 10.07 -7.51 -30.82
C TYR A 21 8.91 -6.67 -31.36
N LEU A 22 8.28 -7.06 -32.45
CA LEU A 22 7.12 -6.37 -33.02
C LEU A 22 5.90 -6.44 -32.07
N PHE A 23 5.67 -7.61 -31.43
CA PHE A 23 4.59 -7.77 -30.45
C PHE A 23 4.86 -7.05 -29.11
N ILE A 24 6.12 -7.00 -28.65
CA ILE A 24 6.52 -6.29 -27.44
C ILE A 24 6.67 -4.78 -27.69
N GLY A 25 6.91 -4.38 -28.96
CA GLY A 25 7.20 -3.01 -29.34
C GLY A 25 6.23 -1.96 -28.81
N PRO A 26 4.91 -2.09 -28.98
CA PRO A 26 3.95 -1.13 -28.46
C PRO A 26 4.04 -0.94 -26.94
N TRP A 27 4.18 -2.05 -26.19
CA TRP A 27 4.37 -1.96 -24.75
C TRP A 27 5.70 -1.29 -24.37
N LEU A 28 6.80 -1.63 -25.06
CA LEU A 28 8.11 -1.04 -24.84
C LEU A 28 8.11 0.47 -25.08
N ILE A 29 7.47 0.92 -26.16
CA ILE A 29 7.35 2.36 -26.48
C ILE A 29 6.58 3.06 -25.35
N CYS A 30 5.44 2.54 -24.93
CA CYS A 30 4.66 3.11 -23.83
C CYS A 30 5.45 3.10 -22.52
N PHE A 31 6.13 2.01 -22.18
CA PHE A 31 6.96 1.91 -20.98
C PHE A 31 8.11 2.93 -20.97
N LEU A 32 8.85 3.03 -22.09
CA LEU A 32 9.96 3.98 -22.21
C LEU A 32 9.44 5.42 -22.12
N SER A 33 8.40 5.77 -22.90
CA SER A 33 7.90 7.14 -22.99
C SER A 33 7.23 7.62 -21.69
N PHE A 34 6.41 6.78 -21.04
CA PHE A 34 5.58 7.21 -19.91
C PHE A 34 6.08 6.74 -18.55
N THR A 35 7.06 5.84 -18.50
CA THR A 35 7.61 5.35 -17.23
C THR A 35 9.10 5.61 -17.13
N ALA A 36 9.92 5.07 -18.03
CA ALA A 36 11.37 5.11 -17.90
C ALA A 36 11.93 6.54 -18.07
N ILE A 37 11.52 7.25 -19.12
CA ILE A 37 11.99 8.63 -19.37
C ILE A 37 11.57 9.58 -18.24
N PRO A 38 10.28 9.68 -17.81
CA PRO A 38 9.90 10.51 -16.67
C PRO A 38 10.59 10.13 -15.36
N PHE A 39 10.82 8.83 -15.13
CA PHE A 39 11.52 8.34 -13.96
C PHE A 39 12.98 8.85 -13.91
N VAL A 40 13.72 8.69 -15.01
CA VAL A 40 15.10 9.20 -15.12
C VAL A 40 15.12 10.74 -15.09
N ALA A 41 14.18 11.38 -15.76
CA ALA A 41 14.07 12.85 -15.73
C ALA A 41 13.81 13.38 -14.32
N SER A 42 12.94 12.74 -13.54
CA SER A 42 12.71 13.12 -12.14
C SER A 42 13.97 12.97 -11.28
N PHE A 43 14.81 11.96 -11.55
CA PHE A 43 16.10 11.82 -10.89
C PHE A 43 17.03 13.00 -11.21
N ALA A 44 17.18 13.33 -12.48
CA ALA A 44 17.99 14.48 -12.89
C ALA A 44 17.46 15.80 -12.29
N LEU A 45 16.14 16.00 -12.30
CA LEU A 45 15.49 17.17 -11.71
C LEU A 45 15.67 17.28 -10.20
N SER A 46 15.88 16.17 -9.50
CA SER A 46 16.11 16.18 -8.04
C SER A 46 17.38 16.93 -7.62
N PHE A 47 18.33 17.08 -8.54
CA PHE A 47 19.59 17.83 -8.35
C PHE A 47 19.51 19.27 -8.85
N THR A 48 18.33 19.75 -9.21
CA THR A 48 18.12 21.08 -9.79
C THR A 48 17.17 21.93 -8.94
N ASP A 49 17.32 23.24 -9.02
CA ASP A 49 16.27 24.17 -8.67
C ASP A 49 15.40 24.39 -9.90
N TYR A 50 14.21 23.78 -9.87
CA TYR A 50 13.25 23.78 -10.97
C TYR A 50 11.85 24.11 -10.48
N ASN A 51 11.24 25.17 -11.04
CA ASN A 51 9.95 25.71 -10.64
C ASN A 51 8.87 25.65 -11.73
N MET A 52 9.07 24.88 -12.80
CA MET A 52 8.20 24.76 -13.98
C MET A 52 8.10 26.03 -14.86
N LEU A 53 8.51 27.19 -14.38
CA LEU A 53 8.40 28.47 -15.10
C LEU A 53 9.73 28.90 -15.71
N SER A 54 10.83 28.38 -15.20
CA SER A 54 12.19 28.67 -15.66
C SER A 54 12.95 27.39 -16.00
N ALA A 55 14.03 27.51 -16.75
CA ALA A 55 14.90 26.36 -17.03
C ALA A 55 15.49 25.79 -15.71
N PRO A 56 15.65 24.46 -15.58
CA PRO A 56 16.24 23.86 -14.40
C PRO A 56 17.70 24.28 -14.23
N VAL A 57 18.03 24.81 -13.03
CA VAL A 57 19.41 25.19 -12.67
C VAL A 57 20.01 24.10 -11.78
N PHE A 58 21.19 23.59 -12.12
CA PHE A 58 21.84 22.55 -11.33
C PHE A 58 22.33 23.10 -9.99
N VAL A 59 21.87 22.49 -8.89
CA VAL A 59 22.23 22.86 -7.50
C VAL A 59 22.86 21.71 -6.70
N GLY A 60 23.17 20.60 -7.36
CA GLY A 60 23.77 19.43 -6.72
C GLY A 60 22.87 18.88 -5.61
N LEU A 61 23.43 18.63 -4.43
CA LEU A 61 22.72 18.05 -3.29
C LEU A 61 21.93 19.06 -2.42
N ALA A 62 21.79 20.33 -2.85
CA ALA A 62 21.17 21.36 -2.02
C ALA A 62 19.72 21.01 -1.61
N ASN A 63 18.92 20.38 -2.47
CA ASN A 63 17.58 19.91 -2.15
C ASN A 63 17.59 18.89 -1.01
N TYR A 64 18.50 17.94 -1.04
CA TYR A 64 18.64 16.89 -0.02
C TYR A 64 19.14 17.48 1.30
N ILE A 65 20.15 18.34 1.26
CA ILE A 65 20.67 19.03 2.46
C ILE A 65 19.56 19.86 3.11
N ARG A 66 18.82 20.64 2.33
CA ARG A 66 17.69 21.45 2.81
C ARG A 66 16.63 20.57 3.49
N MET A 67 16.30 19.43 2.89
CA MET A 67 15.30 18.48 3.39
C MET A 67 15.59 18.01 4.82
N PHE A 68 16.84 17.66 5.09
CA PHE A 68 17.23 17.13 6.40
C PHE A 68 17.67 18.19 7.41
N THR A 69 18.07 19.40 6.98
CA THR A 69 18.63 20.42 7.90
C THR A 69 17.72 21.58 8.16
N LYS A 70 16.88 21.98 7.18
CA LYS A 70 16.11 23.23 7.23
C LYS A 70 14.60 23.03 7.19
N ASP A 71 14.12 21.87 6.70
CA ASP A 71 12.70 21.62 6.49
C ASP A 71 12.08 20.83 7.64
N ARG A 72 11.56 21.55 8.64
CA ARG A 72 10.87 20.93 9.79
C ARG A 72 9.58 20.20 9.39
N LEU A 73 8.88 20.67 8.33
CA LEU A 73 7.65 20.03 7.87
C LEU A 73 7.93 18.70 7.19
N PHE A 74 9.08 18.54 6.55
CA PHE A 74 9.54 17.27 6.02
C PHE A 74 9.61 16.19 7.12
N MET A 75 10.28 16.52 8.25
CA MET A 75 10.37 15.60 9.39
C MET A 75 9.01 15.31 10.03
N THR A 76 8.14 16.32 10.08
CA THR A 76 6.76 16.13 10.56
C THR A 76 6.00 15.18 9.66
N ALA A 77 6.03 15.40 8.34
CA ALA A 77 5.35 14.56 7.35
C ALA A 77 5.86 13.11 7.37
N LEU A 78 7.17 12.95 7.49
CA LEU A 78 7.79 11.64 7.64
C LEU A 78 7.30 10.90 8.89
N THR A 79 7.34 11.57 10.05
CA THR A 79 6.89 11.01 11.33
C THR A 79 5.40 10.64 11.31
N VAL A 80 4.55 11.49 10.73
CA VAL A 80 3.11 11.23 10.59
C VAL A 80 2.88 10.01 9.70
N THR A 81 3.61 9.90 8.59
CA THR A 81 3.48 8.74 7.69
C THR A 81 3.91 7.44 8.37
N PHE A 82 5.03 7.46 9.12
CA PHE A 82 5.42 6.28 9.89
C PHE A 82 4.39 5.89 10.96
N LYS A 83 3.85 6.85 11.69
CA LYS A 83 2.77 6.58 12.66
C LYS A 83 1.56 5.97 11.98
N PHE A 84 1.15 6.54 10.84
CA PHE A 84 0.03 6.01 10.06
C PHE A 84 0.29 4.56 9.61
N VAL A 85 1.44 4.29 9.00
CA VAL A 85 1.83 2.97 8.49
C VAL A 85 1.86 1.93 9.61
N LEU A 86 2.51 2.27 10.75
CA LEU A 86 2.64 1.37 11.90
C LEU A 86 1.29 1.06 12.58
N LEU A 87 0.33 1.96 12.52
CA LEU A 87 -1.00 1.74 13.10
C LEU A 87 -1.94 1.07 12.08
N ALA A 88 -2.01 1.62 10.87
CA ALA A 88 -3.01 1.23 9.89
C ALA A 88 -2.78 -0.17 9.31
N ILE A 89 -1.51 -0.53 9.02
CA ILE A 89 -1.21 -1.80 8.35
C ILE A 89 -1.48 -3.01 9.25
N PRO A 90 -0.93 -3.09 10.49
CA PRO A 90 -1.21 -4.25 11.35
C PRO A 90 -2.70 -4.39 11.65
N LEU A 91 -3.39 -3.29 11.95
CA LEU A 91 -4.82 -3.32 12.24
C LEU A 91 -5.63 -3.79 11.03
N ARG A 92 -5.32 -3.30 9.83
CA ARG A 92 -5.98 -3.73 8.58
C ARG A 92 -5.75 -5.21 8.30
N LEU A 93 -4.52 -5.70 8.44
CA LEU A 93 -4.17 -7.10 8.20
C LEU A 93 -4.81 -8.02 9.23
N CYS A 94 -4.77 -7.65 10.52
CA CYS A 94 -5.46 -8.41 11.56
C CYS A 94 -6.97 -8.50 11.30
N PHE A 95 -7.60 -7.37 10.98
CA PHE A 95 -9.03 -7.33 10.68
C PHE A 95 -9.37 -8.16 9.44
N ALA A 96 -8.57 -8.04 8.37
CA ALA A 96 -8.72 -8.82 7.14
C ALA A 96 -8.60 -10.32 7.39
N LEU A 97 -7.62 -10.74 8.21
CA LEU A 97 -7.41 -12.15 8.55
C LEU A 97 -8.58 -12.70 9.38
N VAL A 98 -9.04 -11.95 10.39
CA VAL A 98 -10.21 -12.35 11.19
C VAL A 98 -11.44 -12.57 10.32
N VAL A 99 -11.74 -11.61 9.42
CA VAL A 99 -12.90 -11.75 8.51
C VAL A 99 -12.69 -12.90 7.53
N ALA A 100 -11.48 -13.12 7.01
CA ALA A 100 -11.17 -14.24 6.14
C ALA A 100 -11.39 -15.59 6.84
N MET A 101 -11.01 -15.71 8.12
CA MET A 101 -11.26 -16.93 8.92
C MET A 101 -12.76 -17.19 9.13
N ILE A 102 -13.56 -16.16 9.36
CA ILE A 102 -15.02 -16.29 9.45
C ILE A 102 -15.61 -16.78 8.11
N LEU A 103 -15.13 -16.21 6.99
CA LEU A 103 -15.59 -16.56 5.64
C LEU A 103 -14.99 -17.86 5.07
N LYS A 104 -14.06 -18.52 5.79
CA LYS A 104 -13.52 -19.84 5.41
C LYS A 104 -14.60 -20.93 5.44
N ARG A 105 -15.60 -20.79 6.31
CA ARG A 105 -16.71 -21.75 6.44
C ARG A 105 -17.52 -21.77 5.13
N ASP A 106 -17.85 -22.97 4.67
CA ASP A 106 -18.70 -23.14 3.49
C ASP A 106 -20.16 -22.93 3.87
N SER A 107 -20.73 -21.84 3.33
CA SER A 107 -22.14 -21.50 3.47
C SER A 107 -22.63 -20.84 2.18
N LYS A 108 -23.89 -21.05 1.83
CA LYS A 108 -24.51 -20.43 0.65
C LYS A 108 -24.48 -18.90 0.68
N ALA A 109 -24.38 -18.29 1.86
CA ALA A 109 -24.30 -16.84 2.04
C ALA A 109 -22.87 -16.27 1.88
N VAL A 110 -21.83 -17.10 1.98
CA VAL A 110 -20.43 -16.64 1.91
C VAL A 110 -20.08 -15.89 0.61
N PRO A 111 -20.50 -16.33 -0.59
CA PRO A 111 -20.22 -15.59 -1.83
C PRO A 111 -20.78 -14.16 -1.77
N PHE A 112 -21.98 -13.98 -1.24
CA PHE A 112 -22.61 -12.66 -1.06
C PHE A 112 -21.82 -11.77 -0.08
N TYR A 113 -21.42 -12.28 1.08
CA TYR A 113 -20.60 -11.55 2.04
C TYR A 113 -19.24 -11.17 1.48
N ARG A 114 -18.61 -12.02 0.65
CA ARG A 114 -17.35 -11.69 -0.02
C ARG A 114 -17.47 -10.44 -0.89
N VAL A 115 -18.56 -10.31 -1.64
CA VAL A 115 -18.81 -9.13 -2.48
C VAL A 115 -18.97 -7.89 -1.61
N ILE A 116 -19.80 -7.96 -0.57
CA ILE A 116 -20.04 -6.82 0.34
C ILE A 116 -18.75 -6.36 1.02
N TYR A 117 -17.94 -7.28 1.54
CA TYR A 117 -16.70 -6.94 2.24
C TYR A 117 -15.56 -6.53 1.30
N TYR A 118 -15.64 -6.91 0.02
CA TYR A 118 -14.68 -6.45 -0.99
C TYR A 118 -15.03 -5.06 -1.54
N LEU A 119 -16.29 -4.67 -1.56
CA LEU A 119 -16.77 -3.41 -2.10
C LEU A 119 -16.03 -2.17 -1.52
N PRO A 120 -15.75 -2.06 -0.21
CA PRO A 120 -14.93 -0.99 0.35
C PRO A 120 -13.54 -0.86 -0.28
N SER A 121 -12.89 -1.94 -0.64
CA SER A 121 -11.56 -1.91 -1.27
C SER A 121 -11.59 -1.38 -2.71
N ILE A 122 -12.71 -1.55 -3.42
CA ILE A 122 -12.89 -1.01 -4.77
C ILE A 122 -13.21 0.49 -4.70
N LEU A 123 -14.13 0.86 -3.82
CA LEU A 123 -14.67 2.22 -3.73
C LEU A 123 -13.81 3.16 -2.88
N GLY A 124 -13.07 2.61 -1.91
CA GLY A 124 -12.41 3.39 -0.85
C GLY A 124 -11.32 4.35 -1.30
N GLY A 125 -10.78 4.16 -2.51
CA GLY A 125 -9.85 5.11 -3.15
C GLY A 125 -10.54 6.29 -3.82
N SER A 126 -11.89 6.29 -3.93
CA SER A 126 -12.62 7.34 -4.65
C SER A 126 -12.73 8.63 -3.84
N VAL A 127 -12.79 9.75 -4.56
CA VAL A 127 -13.05 11.09 -4.00
C VAL A 127 -14.39 11.11 -3.26
N ALA A 128 -15.43 10.49 -3.83
CA ALA A 128 -16.78 10.46 -3.26
C ALA A 128 -16.79 9.83 -1.87
N VAL A 129 -16.13 8.67 -1.68
CA VAL A 129 -16.03 8.02 -0.37
C VAL A 129 -15.24 8.88 0.60
N SER A 130 -14.16 9.53 0.17
CA SER A 130 -13.39 10.43 1.04
C SER A 130 -14.21 11.62 1.53
N VAL A 131 -15.06 12.21 0.66
CA VAL A 131 -15.98 13.29 1.04
C VAL A 131 -17.06 12.79 2.00
N MET A 132 -17.66 11.61 1.73
CA MET A 132 -18.61 11.00 2.66
C MET A 132 -17.96 10.72 4.02
N TRP A 133 -16.73 10.22 4.04
CA TRP A 133 -15.98 9.94 5.25
C TRP A 133 -15.72 11.20 6.07
N ARG A 134 -15.33 12.30 5.38
CA ARG A 134 -15.20 13.62 5.99
C ARG A 134 -16.50 14.06 6.69
N TYR A 135 -17.65 13.83 6.06
CA TYR A 135 -18.95 14.14 6.66
C TYR A 135 -19.25 13.24 7.87
N VAL A 136 -19.03 11.92 7.77
CA VAL A 136 -19.28 10.96 8.87
C VAL A 136 -18.53 11.38 10.15
N PHE A 137 -17.29 11.86 10.04
CA PHE A 137 -16.43 12.24 11.16
C PHE A 137 -16.46 13.74 11.48
N SER A 138 -17.36 14.50 10.86
CA SER A 138 -17.60 15.92 11.19
C SER A 138 -18.33 16.08 12.52
N LYS A 139 -18.36 17.31 13.04
CA LYS A 139 -19.05 17.65 14.30
C LYS A 139 -20.54 17.29 14.28
N THR A 140 -21.21 17.52 13.15
CA THR A 140 -22.63 17.20 12.91
C THR A 140 -22.82 15.91 12.14
N GLY A 141 -21.78 15.07 12.07
CA GLY A 141 -21.77 13.85 11.27
C GLY A 141 -22.46 12.68 11.93
N VAL A 142 -22.62 11.63 11.10
CA VAL A 142 -23.35 10.40 11.46
C VAL A 142 -22.77 9.75 12.72
N LEU A 143 -21.44 9.78 12.91
CA LEU A 143 -20.79 9.18 14.09
C LEU A 143 -21.25 9.85 15.39
N ASN A 144 -21.26 11.17 15.46
CA ASN A 144 -21.72 11.88 16.65
C ASN A 144 -23.22 11.71 16.87
N THR A 145 -24.01 11.68 15.80
CA THR A 145 -25.45 11.40 15.88
C THR A 145 -25.72 10.02 16.49
N ALA A 146 -24.98 9.00 16.04
CA ALA A 146 -25.10 7.64 16.57
C ALA A 146 -24.63 7.55 18.04
N LEU A 147 -23.53 8.21 18.41
CA LEU A 147 -23.04 8.24 19.79
C LEU A 147 -24.04 8.92 20.72
N ASN A 148 -24.60 10.05 20.30
CA ASN A 148 -25.63 10.77 21.07
C ASN A 148 -26.90 9.94 21.25
N ALA A 149 -27.32 9.18 20.23
CA ALA A 149 -28.45 8.26 20.33
C ALA A 149 -28.21 7.11 21.32
N LEU A 150 -26.95 6.74 21.54
CA LEU A 150 -26.52 5.75 22.56
C LEU A 150 -26.31 6.36 23.95
N GLY A 151 -26.62 7.66 24.13
CA GLY A 151 -26.43 8.37 25.41
C GLY A 151 -25.01 8.87 25.65
N ILE A 152 -24.09 8.70 24.69
CA ILE A 152 -22.71 9.20 24.76
C ILE A 152 -22.70 10.60 24.15
N MET A 153 -22.78 11.65 24.97
CA MET A 153 -22.74 13.03 24.48
C MET A 153 -21.39 13.33 23.83
N SER A 154 -21.35 13.36 22.49
CA SER A 154 -20.19 13.70 21.71
C SER A 154 -20.48 14.88 20.79
N ASN A 155 -19.64 15.93 20.90
CA ASN A 155 -19.73 17.12 20.06
C ASN A 155 -18.36 17.46 19.45
N ILE A 156 -17.57 16.43 19.21
CA ILE A 156 -16.18 16.53 18.75
C ILE A 156 -16.17 16.49 17.22
N SER A 157 -15.43 17.39 16.58
CA SER A 157 -15.05 17.19 15.18
C SER A 157 -13.83 16.26 15.15
N TRP A 158 -14.04 14.99 14.87
CA TRP A 158 -13.00 13.95 14.87
C TRP A 158 -11.85 14.24 13.91
N ILE A 159 -12.17 14.88 12.78
CA ILE A 159 -11.19 15.27 11.76
C ILE A 159 -10.44 16.56 12.09
N SER A 160 -11.00 17.41 12.97
CA SER A 160 -10.40 18.68 13.36
C SER A 160 -9.73 18.64 14.74
N ASN A 161 -9.81 17.52 15.44
CA ASN A 161 -9.15 17.32 16.73
C ASN A 161 -7.78 16.65 16.49
N LYS A 162 -6.73 17.21 17.10
CA LYS A 162 -5.33 16.78 16.96
C LYS A 162 -5.07 15.33 17.35
N ASP A 163 -5.88 14.76 18.25
CA ASP A 163 -5.68 13.43 18.80
C ASP A 163 -6.47 12.36 18.03
N THR A 164 -7.54 12.75 17.33
CA THR A 164 -8.44 11.82 16.61
C THR A 164 -8.31 11.89 15.09
N ALA A 165 -7.78 12.99 14.53
CA ALA A 165 -7.72 13.18 13.09
C ALA A 165 -6.94 12.07 12.36
N LEU A 166 -5.83 11.60 12.91
CA LEU A 166 -5.06 10.50 12.33
C LEU A 166 -5.85 9.19 12.36
N TRP A 167 -6.62 8.94 13.43
CA TRP A 167 -7.45 7.75 13.55
C TRP A 167 -8.58 7.71 12.52
N SER A 168 -9.13 8.85 12.11
CA SER A 168 -10.13 8.89 11.05
C SER A 168 -9.57 8.38 9.71
N LEU A 169 -8.29 8.67 9.40
CA LEU A 169 -7.60 8.12 8.23
C LEU A 169 -7.26 6.64 8.40
N VAL A 170 -6.80 6.24 9.59
CA VAL A 170 -6.50 4.83 9.91
C VAL A 170 -7.76 3.97 9.78
N LEU A 171 -8.90 4.43 10.30
CA LEU A 171 -10.17 3.70 10.20
C LEU A 171 -10.63 3.54 8.75
N LEU A 172 -10.49 4.57 7.91
CA LEU A 172 -10.79 4.44 6.48
C LEU A 172 -9.89 3.38 5.81
N PHE A 173 -8.61 3.39 6.15
CA PHE A 173 -7.66 2.41 5.61
C PHE A 173 -8.00 0.98 6.07
N ILE A 174 -8.39 0.80 7.34
CA ILE A 174 -8.87 -0.48 7.86
C ILE A 174 -10.15 -0.90 7.16
N TRP A 175 -11.12 0.00 6.96
CA TRP A 175 -12.39 -0.29 6.29
C TRP A 175 -12.20 -0.85 4.87
N GLN A 176 -11.10 -0.51 4.20
CA GLN A 176 -10.72 -1.05 2.89
C GLN A 176 -10.00 -2.42 2.99
N PHE A 177 -10.36 -3.26 3.95
CA PHE A 177 -9.70 -4.54 4.23
C PHE A 177 -10.00 -5.65 3.21
N GLY A 178 -10.91 -5.44 2.27
CA GLY A 178 -11.44 -6.49 1.39
C GLY A 178 -10.40 -7.17 0.51
N SER A 179 -9.45 -6.41 -0.09
CA SER A 179 -8.39 -6.99 -0.93
C SER A 179 -7.48 -7.93 -0.13
N PRO A 180 -6.86 -7.53 0.99
CA PRO A 180 -6.07 -8.46 1.79
C PRO A 180 -6.91 -9.61 2.37
N MET A 181 -8.19 -9.39 2.70
CA MET A 181 -9.10 -10.44 3.15
C MET A 181 -9.27 -11.54 2.10
N LEU A 182 -9.48 -11.19 0.82
CA LEU A 182 -9.63 -12.19 -0.25
C LEU A 182 -8.34 -13.00 -0.46
N ILE A 183 -7.18 -12.35 -0.36
CA ILE A 183 -5.88 -13.00 -0.47
C ILE A 183 -5.69 -13.97 0.70
N PHE A 184 -6.00 -13.56 1.94
CA PHE A 184 -5.99 -14.46 3.09
C PHE A 184 -6.96 -15.62 2.97
N LEU A 185 -8.18 -15.36 2.49
CA LEU A 185 -9.19 -16.39 2.30
C LEU A 185 -8.74 -17.44 1.28
N SER A 186 -8.09 -17.01 0.18
CA SER A 186 -7.52 -17.91 -0.81
C SER A 186 -6.46 -18.83 -0.17
N GLY A 187 -5.55 -18.27 0.63
CA GLY A 187 -4.53 -19.05 1.33
C GLY A 187 -5.10 -19.99 2.38
N LEU A 188 -6.06 -19.52 3.17
CA LEU A 188 -6.73 -20.37 4.17
C LEU A 188 -7.44 -21.58 3.56
N LYS A 189 -7.91 -21.49 2.31
CA LYS A 189 -8.54 -22.60 1.60
C LYS A 189 -7.54 -23.58 0.97
N GLN A 190 -6.27 -23.20 0.86
CA GLN A 190 -5.22 -24.09 0.36
C GLN A 190 -4.65 -24.99 1.44
N ILE A 191 -4.89 -24.71 2.73
CA ILE A 191 -4.41 -25.54 3.84
C ILE A 191 -5.27 -26.84 3.88
N PRO A 192 -4.66 -28.03 3.71
CA PRO A 192 -5.38 -29.29 3.72
C PRO A 192 -6.11 -29.55 5.04
N ALA A 193 -7.34 -30.07 4.97
CA ALA A 193 -8.15 -30.38 6.15
C ALA A 193 -7.48 -31.45 7.03
N SER A 194 -6.72 -32.38 6.43
CA SER A 194 -6.02 -33.44 7.14
C SER A 194 -5.08 -32.96 8.24
N TYR A 195 -4.48 -31.76 8.10
CA TYR A 195 -3.63 -31.17 9.15
C TYR A 195 -4.44 -30.82 10.41
N TYR A 196 -5.67 -30.35 10.22
CA TYR A 196 -6.56 -30.02 11.33
C TYR A 196 -7.16 -31.27 11.97
N GLU A 197 -7.50 -32.28 11.16
CA GLU A 197 -8.03 -33.57 11.61
C GLU A 197 -6.98 -34.32 12.44
N ALA A 198 -5.73 -34.39 11.99
CA ALA A 198 -4.64 -34.99 12.75
C ALA A 198 -4.43 -34.25 14.08
N ALA A 199 -4.42 -32.91 14.07
CA ALA A 199 -4.28 -32.13 15.30
C ALA A 199 -5.47 -32.29 16.27
N GLU A 200 -6.68 -32.54 15.77
CA GLU A 200 -7.84 -32.85 16.60
C GLU A 200 -7.71 -34.23 17.26
N CYS A 201 -7.19 -35.26 16.56
CA CYS A 201 -6.85 -36.54 17.13
C CYS A 201 -5.81 -36.45 18.27
N ASP A 202 -4.85 -35.52 18.13
CA ASP A 202 -3.85 -35.20 19.14
C ASP A 202 -4.39 -34.30 20.29
N GLY A 203 -5.70 -33.98 20.30
CA GLY A 203 -6.33 -33.17 21.33
C GLY A 203 -6.03 -31.66 21.24
N ALA A 204 -5.54 -31.16 20.08
CA ALA A 204 -5.26 -29.74 19.90
C ALA A 204 -6.54 -28.90 19.72
N GLY A 205 -6.81 -28.01 20.68
CA GLY A 205 -7.91 -27.03 20.57
C GLY A 205 -7.71 -26.00 19.48
N LYS A 206 -8.78 -25.30 19.10
CA LYS A 206 -8.78 -24.29 18.00
C LYS A 206 -7.70 -23.20 18.12
N PRO A 207 -7.39 -22.64 19.31
CA PRO A 207 -6.28 -21.68 19.42
C PRO A 207 -4.93 -22.31 19.07
N ARG A 208 -4.66 -23.54 19.53
CA ARG A 208 -3.42 -24.25 19.23
C ARG A 208 -3.31 -24.56 17.73
N GLN A 209 -4.38 -24.99 17.09
CA GLN A 209 -4.45 -25.18 15.63
C GLN A 209 -4.15 -23.88 14.87
N PHE A 210 -4.66 -22.74 15.35
CA PHE A 210 -4.40 -21.46 14.73
C PHE A 210 -2.91 -21.06 14.77
N PHE A 211 -2.28 -21.12 15.95
CA PHE A 211 -0.88 -20.70 16.10
C PHE A 211 0.12 -21.71 15.57
N ALA A 212 -0.18 -23.03 15.65
CA ALA A 212 0.76 -24.06 15.24
C ALA A 212 0.61 -24.53 13.78
N ILE A 213 -0.57 -24.35 13.16
CA ILE A 213 -0.85 -24.83 11.80
C ILE A 213 -1.20 -23.63 10.90
N THR A 214 -2.27 -22.91 11.24
CA THR A 214 -2.82 -21.88 10.33
C THR A 214 -1.83 -20.74 10.11
N LEU A 215 -1.29 -20.16 11.16
CA LEU A 215 -0.43 -18.98 11.09
C LEU A 215 0.91 -19.28 10.39
N PRO A 216 1.62 -20.39 10.68
CA PRO A 216 2.84 -20.74 9.95
C PRO A 216 2.59 -21.01 8.46
N LEU A 217 1.59 -21.82 8.10
CA LEU A 217 1.27 -22.12 6.71
C LEU A 217 0.75 -20.92 5.94
N LEU A 218 0.16 -19.94 6.62
CA LEU A 218 -0.30 -18.67 6.01
C LEU A 218 0.80 -17.61 5.94
N SER A 219 1.95 -17.84 6.57
CA SER A 219 3.01 -16.81 6.67
C SER A 219 3.51 -16.28 5.32
N PRO A 220 3.62 -17.03 4.19
CA PRO A 220 3.96 -16.47 2.89
C PRO A 220 2.91 -15.45 2.39
N ILE A 221 1.65 -15.70 2.70
CA ILE A 221 0.54 -14.82 2.31
C ILE A 221 0.48 -13.59 3.21
N ILE A 222 0.77 -13.74 4.51
CA ILE A 222 0.93 -12.62 5.44
C ILE A 222 2.07 -11.72 4.95
N PHE A 223 3.21 -12.31 4.59
CA PHE A 223 4.36 -11.59 4.04
C PHE A 223 4.00 -10.80 2.78
N PHE A 224 3.35 -11.44 1.80
CA PHE A 224 2.91 -10.77 0.57
C PHE A 224 1.97 -9.60 0.86
N ASN A 225 0.93 -9.83 1.68
CA ASN A 225 0.01 -8.78 2.08
C ASN A 225 0.73 -7.63 2.82
N LEU A 226 1.65 -7.96 3.74
CA LEU A 226 2.42 -6.97 4.49
C LEU A 226 3.19 -6.03 3.56
N VAL A 227 3.94 -6.59 2.59
CA VAL A 227 4.70 -5.81 1.61
C VAL A 227 3.77 -4.91 0.78
N MET A 228 2.68 -5.47 0.24
CA MET A 228 1.73 -4.71 -0.58
C MET A 228 1.05 -3.58 0.20
N GLN A 229 0.62 -3.85 1.43
CA GLN A 229 -0.01 -2.83 2.28
C GLN A 229 0.97 -1.77 2.74
N MET A 230 2.23 -2.14 2.98
CA MET A 230 3.29 -1.21 3.37
C MET A 230 3.56 -0.21 2.24
N ILE A 231 3.74 -0.66 1.00
CA ILE A 231 3.91 0.22 -0.16
C ILE A 231 2.72 1.17 -0.28
N GLY A 232 1.48 0.65 -0.24
CA GLY A 232 0.26 1.45 -0.32
C GLY A 232 0.11 2.46 0.83
N GLY A 233 0.50 2.07 2.04
CA GLY A 233 0.43 2.92 3.23
C GLY A 233 1.38 4.12 3.17
N PHE A 234 2.61 3.94 2.67
CA PHE A 234 3.55 5.05 2.47
C PHE A 234 3.11 6.01 1.35
N MET A 235 2.32 5.52 0.40
CA MET A 235 1.81 6.31 -0.74
C MET A 235 0.42 6.91 -0.50
N VAL A 236 -0.14 6.82 0.71
CA VAL A 236 -1.45 7.41 1.03
C VAL A 236 -1.43 8.92 0.78
N PHE A 237 -2.35 9.39 -0.08
CA PHE A 237 -2.39 10.79 -0.51
C PHE A 237 -3.82 11.32 -0.56
N SER A 238 -4.66 10.81 -1.47
CA SER A 238 -5.96 11.38 -1.80
C SER A 238 -6.89 11.46 -0.58
N GLN A 239 -6.92 10.43 0.25
CA GLN A 239 -7.73 10.39 1.46
C GLN A 239 -7.27 11.45 2.47
N ALA A 240 -5.96 11.58 2.69
CA ALA A 240 -5.41 12.58 3.60
C ALA A 240 -5.68 14.01 3.10
N MET A 241 -5.56 14.24 1.78
CA MET A 241 -5.84 15.53 1.15
C MET A 241 -7.32 15.93 1.30
N ILE A 242 -8.25 15.01 1.02
CA ILE A 242 -9.69 15.33 0.97
C ILE A 242 -10.28 15.41 2.38
N ILE A 243 -9.92 14.50 3.28
CA ILE A 243 -10.57 14.36 4.59
C ILE A 243 -10.06 15.42 5.55
N THR A 244 -8.75 15.57 5.68
CA THR A 244 -8.12 16.41 6.70
C THR A 244 -7.26 17.52 6.13
N ASP A 245 -6.87 17.42 4.87
CA ASP A 245 -5.91 18.31 4.20
C ASP A 245 -4.67 18.56 5.08
N GLY A 246 -4.11 17.48 5.67
CA GLY A 246 -2.93 17.56 6.54
C GLY A 246 -3.19 18.12 7.94
N GLY A 247 -4.40 18.66 8.23
CA GLY A 247 -4.76 19.26 9.51
C GLY A 247 -5.26 18.26 10.55
N PRO A 248 -5.51 18.72 11.78
CA PRO A 248 -5.09 20.00 12.35
C PRO A 248 -3.58 20.03 12.69
N MET A 249 -2.97 21.19 12.68
CA MET A 249 -1.57 21.41 13.10
C MET A 249 -0.56 20.43 12.45
N ASN A 250 -0.77 20.07 11.19
CA ASN A 250 0.02 19.09 10.43
C ASN A 250 0.03 17.65 11.02
N LYS A 251 -0.92 17.31 11.92
CA LYS A 251 -0.98 15.98 12.56
C LYS A 251 -1.40 14.85 11.60
N THR A 252 -1.91 15.19 10.42
CA THR A 252 -2.24 14.26 9.34
C THR A 252 -1.53 14.62 8.03
N LEU A 253 -0.50 15.47 8.11
CA LEU A 253 0.33 15.81 6.96
C LEU A 253 1.21 14.62 6.60
N VAL A 254 0.68 13.70 5.78
CA VAL A 254 1.43 12.54 5.28
C VAL A 254 2.43 12.97 4.21
N TYR A 255 3.48 12.18 4.04
CA TYR A 255 4.61 12.48 3.16
C TYR A 255 4.18 12.78 1.72
N ALA A 256 3.35 11.93 1.13
CA ALA A 256 2.88 12.12 -0.25
C ALA A 256 2.06 13.41 -0.42
N LEU A 257 1.30 13.83 0.60
CA LEU A 257 0.59 15.11 0.59
C LEU A 257 1.57 16.30 0.66
N TYR A 258 2.59 16.22 1.50
CA TYR A 258 3.61 17.26 1.58
C TYR A 258 4.43 17.37 0.29
N LEU A 259 4.83 16.23 -0.28
CA LEU A 259 5.48 16.16 -1.59
C LEU A 259 4.62 16.85 -2.67
N TYR A 260 3.33 16.52 -2.73
CA TYR A 260 2.41 17.14 -3.69
C TYR A 260 2.34 18.66 -3.51
N ARG A 261 2.23 19.15 -2.28
CA ARG A 261 2.21 20.59 -2.00
C ARG A 261 3.50 21.27 -2.41
N GLN A 262 4.68 20.67 -2.18
CA GLN A 262 5.96 21.24 -2.59
C GLN A 262 6.06 21.30 -4.12
N SER A 263 5.65 20.24 -4.83
CA SER A 263 5.76 20.15 -6.28
C SER A 263 4.76 21.07 -6.99
N PHE A 264 3.47 20.94 -6.66
CA PHE A 264 2.37 21.56 -7.41
C PHE A 264 1.78 22.79 -6.70
N GLY A 265 1.80 22.82 -5.37
CA GLY A 265 1.30 23.97 -4.62
C GLY A 265 2.30 25.12 -4.56
N TYR A 266 3.57 24.81 -4.35
CA TYR A 266 4.65 25.81 -4.23
C TYR A 266 5.57 25.84 -5.44
N TYR A 267 5.28 25.07 -6.49
CA TYR A 267 6.03 25.00 -7.75
C TYR A 267 7.51 24.65 -7.58
N LYS A 268 7.89 23.94 -6.52
CA LYS A 268 9.28 23.51 -6.25
C LYS A 268 9.48 22.09 -6.78
N MET A 269 9.42 21.91 -8.10
CA MET A 269 9.47 20.61 -8.74
C MET A 269 10.79 19.86 -8.51
N GLY A 270 11.94 20.57 -8.52
CA GLY A 270 13.24 19.97 -8.20
C GLY A 270 13.27 19.40 -6.77
N TYR A 271 12.75 20.16 -5.79
CA TYR A 271 12.64 19.71 -4.41
C TYR A 271 11.63 18.55 -4.26
N GLY A 272 10.48 18.64 -4.92
CA GLY A 272 9.49 17.55 -4.93
C GLY A 272 10.03 16.26 -5.56
N SER A 273 10.82 16.37 -6.62
CA SER A 273 11.52 15.23 -7.23
C SER A 273 12.52 14.60 -6.26
N ALA A 274 13.29 15.41 -5.52
CA ALA A 274 14.19 14.91 -4.47
C ALA A 274 13.40 14.18 -3.35
N MET A 275 12.26 14.73 -2.94
CA MET A 275 11.37 14.06 -1.98
C MET A 275 10.85 12.72 -2.52
N ALA A 276 10.45 12.64 -3.79
CA ALA A 276 9.97 11.38 -4.39
C ALA A 276 11.05 10.30 -4.35
N TRP A 277 12.30 10.64 -4.64
CA TRP A 277 13.44 9.71 -4.56
C TRP A 277 13.75 9.27 -3.14
N ILE A 278 13.65 10.16 -2.14
CA ILE A 278 13.78 9.78 -0.72
C ILE A 278 12.64 8.84 -0.31
N LEU A 279 11.41 9.08 -0.75
CA LEU A 279 10.29 8.17 -0.46
C LEU A 279 10.52 6.78 -1.08
N LEU A 280 11.00 6.73 -2.32
CA LEU A 280 11.37 5.48 -2.97
C LEU A 280 12.44 4.71 -2.18
N LEU A 281 13.49 5.41 -1.71
CA LEU A 281 14.54 4.81 -0.88
C LEU A 281 13.98 4.30 0.46
N ILE A 282 13.12 5.07 1.13
CA ILE A 282 12.48 4.65 2.38
C ILE A 282 11.67 3.37 2.15
N ILE A 283 10.77 3.36 1.17
CA ILE A 283 9.96 2.17 0.84
C ILE A 283 10.87 0.99 0.48
N GLY A 284 11.90 1.22 -0.34
CA GLY A 284 12.87 0.21 -0.75
C GLY A 284 13.60 -0.41 0.44
N VAL A 285 14.13 0.41 1.36
CA VAL A 285 14.83 -0.05 2.56
C VAL A 285 13.88 -0.87 3.45
N PHE A 286 12.67 -0.37 3.71
CA PHE A 286 11.70 -1.12 4.52
C PHE A 286 11.29 -2.43 3.85
N THR A 287 11.08 -2.42 2.54
CA THR A 287 10.79 -3.63 1.78
C THR A 287 11.93 -4.63 1.90
N LEU A 288 13.18 -4.20 1.71
CA LEU A 288 14.37 -5.05 1.88
C LEU A 288 14.49 -5.61 3.31
N LEU A 289 14.20 -4.80 4.34
CA LEU A 289 14.20 -5.27 5.72
C LEU A 289 13.14 -6.35 5.97
N VAL A 290 11.93 -6.17 5.44
CA VAL A 290 10.86 -7.17 5.51
C VAL A 290 11.25 -8.44 4.77
N PHE A 291 11.85 -8.35 3.57
CA PHE A 291 12.37 -9.50 2.84
C PHE A 291 13.51 -10.22 3.59
N LYS A 292 14.46 -9.47 4.17
CA LYS A 292 15.53 -10.06 4.96
C LYS A 292 15.01 -10.76 6.22
N SER A 293 13.97 -10.22 6.86
CA SER A 293 13.35 -10.83 8.03
C SER A 293 12.54 -12.08 7.69
N SER A 294 12.06 -12.21 6.45
CA SER A 294 11.15 -13.29 6.04
C SER A 294 11.74 -14.68 6.24
N SER A 295 13.06 -14.83 6.08
CA SER A 295 13.75 -16.11 6.30
C SER A 295 13.62 -16.67 7.73
N ALA A 296 13.28 -15.80 8.71
CA ALA A 296 13.13 -16.20 10.10
C ALA A 296 11.70 -16.61 10.50
N TRP A 297 10.68 -16.19 9.75
CA TRP A 297 9.27 -16.40 10.16
C TRP A 297 8.34 -16.84 9.01
N VAL A 298 8.78 -16.80 7.75
CA VAL A 298 7.99 -17.29 6.61
C VAL A 298 8.32 -18.75 6.37
N PHE A 299 7.31 -19.59 6.45
CA PHE A 299 7.42 -21.02 6.24
C PHE A 299 7.11 -21.37 4.78
N TYR A 300 8.08 -21.96 4.07
CA TYR A 300 7.90 -22.52 2.74
C TYR A 300 7.95 -24.05 2.81
N GLU A 301 6.87 -24.72 2.43
CA GLU A 301 6.73 -26.19 2.50
C GLU A 301 7.86 -26.94 1.77
N ASN A 302 8.43 -26.35 0.70
CA ASN A 302 9.54 -26.93 -0.07
C ASN A 302 10.92 -26.88 0.60
N GLN A 303 11.05 -26.34 1.81
CA GLN A 303 12.35 -26.28 2.54
C GLN A 303 12.57 -27.45 3.49
N ILE A 304 11.64 -28.40 3.58
CA ILE A 304 11.86 -29.65 4.30
C ILE A 304 12.61 -30.59 3.36
N LYS A 305 13.96 -30.51 3.42
CA LYS A 305 14.87 -31.54 2.89
C LYS A 305 15.38 -32.37 4.05
#